data_713744fae65cf2fa43311837a9f2fb0e
#
_entry.id   713744fae65cf2fa43311837a9f2fb0e
#
_cell.length_a   1.000
_cell.length_b   1.000
_cell.length_c   1.000
_cell.angle_alpha   90.00
_cell.angle_beta   90.00
_cell.angle_gamma   90.00
#
_symmetry.space_group_name_H-M   'P 1'
#
loop_
_entity.id
_entity.type
_entity.pdbx_description
1 polymer ?
#
loop_
_entity_poly.entity_id
_entity_poly.type
_entity_poly.pdbx_seq_one_letter_code
_entity_poly.pdbx_strand_id
1 'polypeptide(L)'
;MNMKNRIQTSFFSMRLVTALGLFLFIQGCSFFGGDEEEAFDQPAELVDFTPMLDVDRGWKTSIGKGHEGLDLMLRPDTDGETIYAASFDGNVMAIDMKTGKKLWRESFEMAFTAGPTYRNGVLVLGTNDGELISIDSMTGEVIWTSEVSSEILAPVAIKDDSIFVRSVDGNLASYSVNDGSVQWTSSHDVPRLSLRGTSAPVVISNAVICGFDDGKILSLIHI
;
A
#
# COMPACT_ATOMS: atom_id res chain seq x y z
N MET A 1 -51.62 45.15 56.40
CA MET A 1 -50.26 44.89 55.98
C MET A 1 -50.33 43.85 54.83
N ASN A 2 -49.97 44.27 53.65
CA ASN A 2 -50.49 43.82 52.35
C ASN A 2 -49.89 42.49 51.89
N MET A 3 -50.74 41.50 51.69
CA MET A 3 -50.40 40.14 51.28
C MET A 3 -49.71 40.09 49.86
N LYS A 4 -49.82 41.15 49.07
CA LYS A 4 -49.13 41.29 47.76
C LYS A 4 -47.60 41.42 47.85
N ASN A 5 -47.07 42.01 48.92
CA ASN A 5 -45.64 42.23 49.09
C ASN A 5 -44.86 40.92 49.47
N ARG A 6 -45.54 39.96 50.12
CA ARG A 6 -44.92 38.69 50.51
C ARG A 6 -44.73 37.71 49.30
N ILE A 7 -45.62 37.80 48.33
CA ILE A 7 -45.55 36.94 47.09
C ILE A 7 -44.45 37.46 46.20
N GLN A 8 -44.27 38.75 46.08
CA GLN A 8 -43.28 39.35 45.20
C GLN A 8 -41.82 39.11 45.67
N THR A 9 -41.56 39.09 46.93
CA THR A 9 -40.23 38.78 47.51
C THR A 9 -39.88 37.30 47.39
N SER A 10 -40.87 36.41 47.48
CA SER A 10 -40.66 34.97 47.31
C SER A 10 -40.31 34.58 45.86
N PHE A 11 -40.97 35.23 44.89
CA PHE A 11 -40.64 34.99 43.45
C PHE A 11 -39.28 35.58 43.04
N PHE A 12 -38.84 36.68 43.69
CA PHE A 12 -37.55 37.27 43.37
C PHE A 12 -36.40 36.43 43.95
N SER A 13 -36.55 35.88 45.14
CA SER A 13 -35.54 35.01 45.76
C SER A 13 -35.42 33.66 45.04
N MET A 14 -36.54 33.09 44.53
CA MET A 14 -36.55 31.83 43.80
C MET A 14 -35.91 31.99 42.43
N ARG A 15 -36.09 33.13 41.74
CA ARG A 15 -35.43 33.43 40.46
C ARG A 15 -33.94 33.69 40.62
N LEU A 16 -33.50 34.26 41.76
CA LEU A 16 -32.08 34.49 42.04
C LEU A 16 -31.35 33.18 42.32
N VAL A 17 -31.99 32.24 43.04
CA VAL A 17 -31.41 30.92 43.35
C VAL A 17 -31.34 30.04 42.08
N THR A 18 -32.35 30.08 41.22
CA THR A 18 -32.29 29.36 39.93
C THR A 18 -31.27 29.95 38.97
N ALA A 19 -31.10 31.26 38.91
CA ALA A 19 -30.07 31.91 38.11
C ALA A 19 -28.63 31.61 38.62
N LEU A 20 -28.44 31.57 39.95
CA LEU A 20 -27.16 31.24 40.57
C LEU A 20 -26.82 29.74 40.38
N GLY A 21 -27.82 28.84 40.45
CA GLY A 21 -27.66 27.42 40.19
C GLY A 21 -27.29 27.13 38.71
N LEU A 22 -27.89 27.86 37.77
CA LEU A 22 -27.58 27.70 36.35
C LEU A 22 -26.17 28.20 35.96
N PHE A 23 -25.69 29.25 36.69
CA PHE A 23 -24.33 29.78 36.46
C PHE A 23 -23.23 28.87 37.02
N LEU A 24 -23.51 28.07 38.05
CA LEU A 24 -22.58 27.07 38.58
C LEU A 24 -22.45 25.82 37.71
N PHE A 25 -23.46 25.49 36.89
CA PHE A 25 -23.39 24.37 35.97
C PHE A 25 -22.60 24.67 34.68
N ILE A 26 -22.38 25.94 34.35
CA ILE A 26 -21.61 26.33 33.13
C ILE A 26 -20.10 26.33 33.39
N GLN A 27 -19.67 26.33 34.67
CA GLN A 27 -18.24 26.30 35.01
C GLN A 27 -17.66 24.87 35.16
N GLY A 28 -18.50 23.84 35.01
CA GLY A 28 -18.11 22.43 35.22
C GLY A 28 -17.39 21.73 34.06
N CYS A 29 -17.32 22.34 32.87
CA CYS A 29 -16.71 21.68 31.70
C CYS A 29 -15.24 22.03 31.43
N SER A 30 -14.58 22.86 32.25
CA SER A 30 -13.19 23.27 32.04
C SER A 30 -12.18 22.59 32.98
N PHE A 31 -12.60 21.64 33.82
CA PHE A 31 -11.69 21.04 34.80
C PHE A 31 -11.31 19.58 34.52
N PHE A 32 -11.81 19.00 33.42
CA PHE A 32 -11.44 17.65 32.97
C PHE A 32 -10.96 17.63 31.51
N GLY A 33 -10.32 18.66 31.05
CA GLY A 33 -9.63 18.73 29.77
C GLY A 33 -8.18 19.06 30.03
N GLY A 34 -7.45 18.16 30.62
CA GLY A 34 -6.02 18.09 30.38
C GLY A 34 -5.88 17.46 29.01
N ASP A 35 -5.92 18.25 27.93
CA ASP A 35 -5.33 17.90 26.66
C ASP A 35 -3.83 17.79 26.94
N GLU A 36 -3.37 16.59 27.33
CA GLU A 36 -2.08 16.15 26.87
C GLU A 36 -2.25 16.09 25.35
N GLU A 37 -2.04 17.21 24.66
CA GLU A 37 -1.59 17.17 23.29
C GLU A 37 -0.39 16.24 23.34
N GLU A 38 -0.59 14.97 22.92
CA GLU A 38 0.52 14.15 22.49
C GLU A 38 1.26 15.06 21.53
N ALA A 39 2.39 15.56 21.96
CA ALA A 39 3.28 16.32 21.11
C ALA A 39 3.62 15.37 19.97
N PHE A 40 2.87 15.47 18.88
CA PHE A 40 3.28 14.86 17.63
C PHE A 40 4.72 15.30 17.44
N ASP A 41 5.63 14.36 17.53
CA ASP A 41 7.05 14.60 17.28
C ASP A 41 7.13 15.35 15.95
N GLN A 42 7.29 16.67 16.03
CA GLN A 42 7.41 17.45 14.82
C GLN A 42 8.64 16.94 14.09
N PRO A 43 8.56 16.72 12.78
CA PRO A 43 9.73 16.32 12.02
C PRO A 43 10.89 17.24 12.35
N ALA A 44 12.05 16.67 12.64
CA ALA A 44 13.25 17.43 12.92
C ALA A 44 13.50 18.45 11.78
N GLU A 45 13.87 19.67 12.13
CA GLU A 45 14.24 20.66 11.12
C GLU A 45 15.42 20.12 10.31
N LEU A 46 15.32 20.25 8.99
CA LEU A 46 16.42 19.89 8.09
C LEU A 46 17.58 20.85 8.37
N VAL A 47 18.68 20.28 8.82
CA VAL A 47 19.92 21.05 8.99
C VAL A 47 20.56 21.32 7.64
N ASP A 48 21.08 22.53 7.45
CA ASP A 48 21.88 22.85 6.29
C ASP A 48 23.15 21.99 6.28
N PHE A 49 23.38 21.29 5.19
CA PHE A 49 24.59 20.50 4.98
C PHE A 49 25.25 20.86 3.65
N THR A 50 26.56 20.74 3.59
CA THR A 50 27.28 20.87 2.32
C THR A 50 27.18 19.55 1.57
N PRO A 51 26.56 19.50 0.38
CA PRO A 51 26.44 18.27 -0.40
C PRO A 51 27.83 17.73 -0.73
N MET A 52 28.07 16.44 -0.47
CA MET A 52 29.31 15.76 -0.84
C MET A 52 29.26 15.20 -2.27
N LEU A 53 28.08 15.18 -2.86
CA LEU A 53 27.84 14.70 -4.21
C LEU A 53 26.88 15.65 -4.91
N ASP A 54 27.22 16.03 -6.14
CA ASP A 54 26.32 16.79 -7.01
C ASP A 54 25.47 15.81 -7.81
N VAL A 55 24.14 15.94 -7.68
CA VAL A 55 23.19 15.01 -8.30
C VAL A 55 22.31 15.77 -9.29
N ASP A 56 22.55 15.53 -10.56
CA ASP A 56 21.77 16.06 -11.65
C ASP A 56 20.67 15.10 -12.11
N ARG A 57 19.56 15.66 -12.59
CA ARG A 57 18.51 14.89 -13.20
C ARG A 57 18.89 14.48 -14.62
N GLY A 58 19.11 13.17 -14.86
CA GLY A 58 19.38 12.66 -16.19
C GLY A 58 18.18 12.84 -17.14
N TRP A 59 17.02 12.35 -16.75
CA TRP A 59 15.77 12.45 -17.52
C TRP A 59 14.53 12.30 -16.63
N LYS A 60 13.34 12.54 -17.21
CA LYS A 60 12.03 12.34 -16.56
C LYS A 60 11.05 11.81 -17.59
N THR A 61 10.26 10.80 -17.21
CA THR A 61 9.14 10.29 -18.00
C THR A 61 7.92 10.05 -17.12
N SER A 62 6.73 10.00 -17.70
CA SER A 62 5.46 9.71 -17.02
C SER A 62 4.86 8.44 -17.57
N ILE A 63 4.34 7.56 -16.68
CA ILE A 63 3.80 6.26 -17.05
C ILE A 63 2.28 6.30 -17.06
N GLY A 64 1.64 6.87 -16.05
CA GLY A 64 0.20 6.90 -15.87
C GLY A 64 -0.25 8.08 -15.01
N LYS A 65 -1.45 7.97 -14.44
CA LYS A 65 -2.09 9.03 -13.63
C LYS A 65 -1.68 9.02 -12.15
N GLY A 66 -0.88 8.03 -11.72
CA GLY A 66 -0.50 7.85 -10.34
C GLY A 66 -1.26 6.71 -9.66
N HIS A 67 -1.29 6.70 -8.34
CA HIS A 67 -1.80 5.59 -7.52
C HIS A 67 -3.09 5.93 -6.73
N GLU A 68 -3.72 7.08 -6.99
CA GLU A 68 -4.98 7.53 -6.36
C GLU A 68 -4.97 7.51 -4.82
N GLY A 69 -3.79 7.71 -4.20
CA GLY A 69 -3.61 7.67 -2.75
C GLY A 69 -3.48 6.25 -2.16
N LEU A 70 -3.42 5.21 -2.99
CA LEU A 70 -3.17 3.85 -2.56
C LEU A 70 -1.68 3.62 -2.33
N ASP A 71 -1.34 2.87 -1.29
CA ASP A 71 0.03 2.42 -1.06
C ASP A 71 0.29 1.16 -1.88
N LEU A 72 0.94 1.35 -3.03
CA LEU A 72 1.15 0.31 -4.03
C LEU A 72 2.63 -0.07 -4.14
N MET A 73 2.89 -1.35 -4.38
CA MET A 73 4.24 -1.88 -4.59
C MET A 73 4.58 -1.98 -6.09
N LEU A 74 4.24 -0.93 -6.85
CA LEU A 74 4.62 -0.79 -8.26
C LEU A 74 6.05 -0.25 -8.33
N ARG A 75 7.02 -1.15 -8.32
CA ARG A 75 8.45 -0.81 -8.42
C ARG A 75 8.92 -1.07 -9.84
N PRO A 76 9.64 -0.12 -10.46
CA PRO A 76 10.31 -0.39 -11.72
C PRO A 76 11.33 -1.53 -11.56
N ASP A 77 11.49 -2.33 -12.60
CA ASP A 77 12.52 -3.36 -12.70
C ASP A 77 13.32 -3.19 -14.00
N THR A 78 14.44 -3.87 -14.16
CA THR A 78 15.36 -3.61 -15.27
C THR A 78 16.13 -4.86 -15.69
N ASP A 79 16.46 -4.94 -16.99
CA ASP A 79 17.41 -5.90 -17.54
C ASP A 79 18.85 -5.35 -17.62
N GLY A 80 19.07 -4.09 -17.16
CA GLY A 80 20.35 -3.38 -17.23
C GLY A 80 20.46 -2.38 -18.39
N GLU A 81 19.58 -2.44 -19.39
CA GLU A 81 19.50 -1.51 -20.53
C GLU A 81 18.11 -0.86 -20.63
N THR A 82 17.08 -1.57 -20.27
CA THR A 82 15.68 -1.17 -20.30
C THR A 82 15.13 -1.11 -18.88
N ILE A 83 14.34 -0.08 -18.59
CA ILE A 83 13.55 0.03 -17.36
C ILE A 83 12.12 -0.33 -17.74
N TYR A 84 11.54 -1.24 -16.99
CA TYR A 84 10.14 -1.64 -17.07
C TYR A 84 9.37 -1.04 -15.91
N ALA A 85 8.24 -0.41 -16.20
CA ALA A 85 7.44 0.22 -15.17
C ALA A 85 5.95 0.12 -15.50
N ALA A 86 5.13 0.05 -14.45
CA ALA A 86 3.69 -0.04 -14.56
C ALA A 86 3.01 1.04 -13.71
N SER A 87 1.74 1.31 -14.01
CA SER A 87 0.88 2.20 -13.24
C SER A 87 -0.45 1.54 -12.89
N PHE A 88 -1.08 2.01 -11.83
CA PHE A 88 -2.35 1.48 -11.34
C PHE A 88 -3.46 1.55 -12.39
N ASP A 89 -3.45 2.56 -13.25
CA ASP A 89 -4.41 2.74 -14.34
C ASP A 89 -4.14 1.85 -15.57
N GLY A 90 -3.41 0.75 -15.41
CA GLY A 90 -3.25 -0.30 -16.41
C GLY A 90 -2.15 -0.08 -17.44
N ASN A 91 -1.30 0.93 -17.31
CA ASN A 91 -0.23 1.13 -18.28
C ASN A 91 1.03 0.36 -17.88
N VAL A 92 1.66 -0.27 -18.85
CA VAL A 92 2.99 -0.86 -18.75
C VAL A 92 3.88 -0.26 -19.83
N MET A 93 5.13 0.06 -19.49
CA MET A 93 6.04 0.75 -20.40
C MET A 93 7.47 0.23 -20.25
N ALA A 94 8.14 0.07 -21.38
CA ALA A 94 9.58 -0.10 -21.46
C ALA A 94 10.25 1.22 -21.87
N ILE A 95 11.33 1.55 -21.18
CA ILE A 95 12.03 2.82 -21.27
C ILE A 95 13.52 2.54 -21.43
N ASP A 96 14.16 3.15 -22.40
CA ASP A 96 15.61 3.12 -22.52
C ASP A 96 16.25 3.77 -21.29
N MET A 97 17.06 3.05 -20.56
CA MET A 97 17.63 3.47 -19.28
C MET A 97 18.53 4.71 -19.41
N LYS A 98 19.24 4.84 -20.53
CA LYS A 98 20.21 5.95 -20.73
C LYS A 98 19.53 7.25 -21.14
N THR A 99 18.52 7.16 -21.98
CA THR A 99 17.90 8.33 -22.61
C THR A 99 16.53 8.70 -22.03
N GLY A 100 15.89 7.81 -21.31
CA GLY A 100 14.52 7.97 -20.83
C GLY A 100 13.46 7.90 -21.92
N LYS A 101 13.86 7.49 -23.15
CA LYS A 101 12.92 7.35 -24.27
C LYS A 101 12.09 6.10 -24.12
N LYS A 102 10.81 6.24 -24.40
CA LYS A 102 9.86 5.14 -24.46
C LYS A 102 10.23 4.21 -25.63
N LEU A 103 10.43 2.93 -25.35
CA LEU A 103 10.59 1.87 -26.34
C LEU A 103 9.24 1.35 -26.79
N TRP A 104 8.42 0.93 -25.84
CA TRP A 104 7.02 0.57 -26.07
C TRP A 104 6.15 0.97 -24.88
N ARG A 105 4.83 0.97 -25.07
CA ARG A 105 3.81 1.17 -24.04
C ARG A 105 2.55 0.45 -24.46
N GLU A 106 2.04 -0.34 -23.52
CA GLU A 106 0.76 -1.03 -23.63
C GLU A 106 -0.19 -0.55 -22.53
N SER A 107 -1.48 -0.64 -22.81
CA SER A 107 -2.54 -0.24 -21.89
C SER A 107 -3.53 -1.38 -21.76
N PHE A 108 -3.70 -1.84 -20.52
CA PHE A 108 -4.58 -2.95 -20.17
C PHE A 108 -5.78 -2.41 -19.38
N GLU A 109 -6.93 -3.07 -19.49
CA GLU A 109 -8.10 -2.80 -18.66
C GLU A 109 -7.99 -3.52 -17.30
N MET A 110 -6.85 -3.33 -16.62
CA MET A 110 -6.48 -3.97 -15.35
C MET A 110 -5.88 -2.97 -14.40
N ALA A 111 -6.17 -3.10 -13.10
CA ALA A 111 -5.55 -2.29 -12.05
C ALA A 111 -4.31 -3.00 -11.50
N PHE A 112 -3.12 -2.62 -11.97
CA PHE A 112 -1.88 -3.19 -11.47
C PHE A 112 -1.56 -2.69 -10.07
N THR A 113 -1.22 -3.61 -9.18
CA THR A 113 -0.91 -3.34 -7.78
C THR A 113 0.47 -3.84 -7.37
N ALA A 114 1.07 -4.73 -8.15
CA ALA A 114 2.35 -5.36 -7.87
C ALA A 114 3.21 -5.56 -9.13
N GLY A 115 4.50 -5.31 -9.01
CA GLY A 115 5.44 -5.47 -10.10
C GLY A 115 5.70 -4.17 -10.89
N PRO A 116 6.20 -4.21 -12.14
CA PRO A 116 6.62 -5.42 -12.86
C PRO A 116 7.82 -6.12 -12.20
N THR A 117 7.92 -7.42 -12.39
CA THR A 117 9.12 -8.21 -12.08
C THR A 117 9.69 -8.79 -13.38
N TYR A 118 10.91 -8.42 -13.70
CA TYR A 118 11.60 -8.86 -14.91
C TYR A 118 12.42 -10.14 -14.67
N ARG A 119 12.34 -11.08 -15.56
CA ARG A 119 13.24 -12.24 -15.62
C ARG A 119 13.33 -12.83 -17.03
N ASN A 120 14.54 -12.95 -17.57
CA ASN A 120 14.82 -13.67 -18.82
C ASN A 120 13.86 -13.37 -19.99
N GLY A 121 13.56 -12.09 -20.23
CA GLY A 121 12.68 -11.67 -21.32
C GLY A 121 11.19 -11.63 -20.99
N VAL A 122 10.81 -11.95 -19.76
CA VAL A 122 9.42 -11.95 -19.30
C VAL A 122 9.21 -10.91 -18.20
N LEU A 123 8.08 -10.20 -18.25
CA LEU A 123 7.59 -9.33 -17.19
C LEU A 123 6.37 -9.97 -16.55
N VAL A 124 6.36 -10.02 -15.22
CA VAL A 124 5.19 -10.53 -14.49
C VAL A 124 4.64 -9.42 -13.58
N LEU A 125 3.33 -9.23 -13.64
CA LEU A 125 2.59 -8.25 -12.86
C LEU A 125 1.39 -8.88 -12.17
N GLY A 126 1.04 -8.33 -11.01
CA GLY A 126 -0.15 -8.71 -10.26
C GLY A 126 -1.17 -7.58 -10.22
N THR A 127 -2.44 -7.94 -10.14
CA THR A 127 -3.57 -7.01 -10.13
C THR A 127 -4.32 -7.01 -8.80
N ASN A 128 -5.16 -5.98 -8.63
CA ASN A 128 -6.09 -5.86 -7.52
C ASN A 128 -7.21 -6.92 -7.53
N ASP A 129 -7.51 -7.45 -8.70
CA ASP A 129 -8.60 -8.44 -8.87
C ASP A 129 -8.11 -9.88 -8.78
N GLY A 130 -6.82 -10.08 -8.42
CA GLY A 130 -6.24 -11.41 -8.30
C GLY A 130 -5.86 -12.03 -9.63
N GLU A 131 -5.46 -11.24 -10.60
CA GLU A 131 -4.93 -11.72 -11.86
C GLU A 131 -3.41 -11.59 -11.89
N LEU A 132 -2.75 -12.61 -12.38
CA LEU A 132 -1.32 -12.65 -12.68
C LEU A 132 -1.14 -12.62 -14.19
N ILE A 133 -0.42 -11.63 -14.70
CA ILE A 133 -0.19 -11.47 -16.13
C ILE A 133 1.30 -11.59 -16.44
N SER A 134 1.62 -12.31 -17.49
CA SER A 134 2.95 -12.41 -18.08
C SER A 134 2.98 -11.72 -19.44
N ILE A 135 3.99 -10.88 -19.63
CA ILE A 135 4.16 -10.03 -20.81
C ILE A 135 5.57 -10.24 -21.37
N ASP A 136 5.69 -10.32 -22.68
CA ASP A 136 6.98 -10.29 -23.37
C ASP A 136 7.65 -8.92 -23.16
N SER A 137 8.85 -8.90 -22.62
CA SER A 137 9.54 -7.66 -22.26
C SER A 137 9.99 -6.84 -23.47
N MET A 138 10.15 -7.42 -24.64
CA MET A 138 10.59 -6.74 -25.85
C MET A 138 9.42 -6.11 -26.62
N THR A 139 8.27 -6.78 -26.63
CA THR A 139 7.11 -6.36 -27.43
C THR A 139 5.99 -5.73 -26.62
N GLY A 140 5.85 -6.07 -25.33
CA GLY A 140 4.72 -5.69 -24.50
C GLY A 140 3.48 -6.59 -24.70
N GLU A 141 3.57 -7.63 -25.53
CA GLU A 141 2.46 -8.54 -25.79
C GLU A 141 2.25 -9.50 -24.61
N VAL A 142 0.98 -9.84 -24.35
CA VAL A 142 0.61 -10.81 -23.31
C VAL A 142 1.03 -12.20 -23.75
N ILE A 143 1.77 -12.90 -22.89
CA ILE A 143 2.11 -14.31 -23.10
C ILE A 143 0.99 -15.18 -22.53
N TRP A 144 0.58 -14.93 -21.29
CA TRP A 144 -0.51 -15.62 -20.61
C TRP A 144 -1.08 -14.78 -19.44
N THR A 145 -2.27 -15.14 -18.98
CA THR A 145 -2.90 -14.62 -17.78
C THR A 145 -3.38 -15.79 -16.92
N SER A 146 -3.26 -15.68 -15.60
CA SER A 146 -3.72 -16.71 -14.65
C SER A 146 -4.45 -16.07 -13.48
N GLU A 147 -5.42 -16.79 -12.92
CA GLU A 147 -6.15 -16.38 -11.73
C GLU A 147 -5.38 -16.76 -10.46
N VAL A 148 -5.39 -15.87 -9.47
CA VAL A 148 -4.89 -16.05 -8.12
C VAL A 148 -6.07 -15.94 -7.16
N SER A 149 -5.98 -16.54 -6.00
CA SER A 149 -7.11 -16.63 -5.04
C SER A 149 -7.58 -15.28 -4.49
N SER A 150 -6.75 -14.24 -4.52
CA SER A 150 -7.07 -12.90 -4.01
C SER A 150 -6.10 -11.85 -4.57
N GLU A 151 -6.25 -10.59 -4.17
CA GLU A 151 -5.41 -9.47 -4.56
C GLU A 151 -3.91 -9.77 -4.42
N ILE A 152 -3.12 -9.28 -5.37
CA ILE A 152 -1.67 -9.38 -5.38
C ILE A 152 -1.10 -7.99 -5.08
N LEU A 153 -0.64 -7.76 -3.85
CA LEU A 153 -0.17 -6.44 -3.40
C LEU A 153 1.36 -6.32 -3.27
N ALA A 154 2.09 -7.41 -3.52
CA ALA A 154 3.54 -7.40 -3.50
C ALA A 154 4.11 -7.97 -4.80
N PRO A 155 5.27 -7.47 -5.26
CA PRO A 155 5.96 -8.03 -6.41
C PRO A 155 6.20 -9.52 -6.24
N VAL A 156 6.05 -10.27 -7.32
CA VAL A 156 6.34 -11.70 -7.35
C VAL A 156 7.84 -11.96 -7.28
N ALA A 157 8.24 -13.15 -6.86
CA ALA A 157 9.60 -13.62 -7.03
C ALA A 157 9.65 -14.63 -8.18
N ILE A 158 10.66 -14.53 -9.04
CA ILE A 158 10.84 -15.45 -10.15
C ILE A 158 12.18 -16.14 -10.02
N LYS A 159 12.16 -17.46 -10.08
CA LYS A 159 13.38 -18.27 -10.11
C LYS A 159 13.19 -19.49 -11.01
N ASP A 160 14.15 -19.73 -11.88
CA ASP A 160 14.12 -20.80 -12.86
C ASP A 160 12.79 -20.76 -13.66
N ASP A 161 12.01 -21.82 -13.67
CA ASP A 161 10.71 -21.89 -14.35
C ASP A 161 9.51 -21.62 -13.42
N SER A 162 9.75 -21.01 -12.25
CA SER A 162 8.71 -20.81 -11.22
C SER A 162 8.54 -19.35 -10.84
N ILE A 163 7.29 -18.93 -10.70
CA ILE A 163 6.85 -17.62 -10.18
C ILE A 163 6.20 -17.86 -8.83
N PHE A 164 6.64 -17.16 -7.81
CA PHE A 164 6.09 -17.25 -6.45
C PHE A 164 5.28 -16.01 -6.15
N VAL A 165 4.01 -16.22 -5.83
CA VAL A 165 3.00 -15.17 -5.64
C VAL A 165 2.43 -15.26 -4.24
N ARG A 166 2.40 -14.14 -3.52
CA ARG A 166 1.72 -13.96 -2.24
C ARG A 166 0.43 -13.19 -2.45
N SER A 167 -0.73 -13.77 -2.15
CA SER A 167 -2.03 -13.10 -2.17
C SER A 167 -2.50 -12.69 -0.78
N VAL A 168 -3.38 -11.70 -0.71
CA VAL A 168 -3.85 -11.09 0.55
C VAL A 168 -4.54 -12.09 1.48
N ASP A 169 -5.22 -13.10 0.93
CA ASP A 169 -5.93 -14.15 1.68
C ASP A 169 -5.02 -15.15 2.42
N GLY A 170 -3.72 -14.97 2.39
CA GLY A 170 -2.79 -15.86 3.08
C GLY A 170 -2.15 -16.94 2.23
N ASN A 171 -2.47 -17.01 0.95
CA ASN A 171 -1.89 -18.00 0.07
C ASN A 171 -0.51 -17.58 -0.46
N LEU A 172 0.41 -18.52 -0.47
CA LEU A 172 1.65 -18.48 -1.23
C LEU A 172 1.58 -19.59 -2.28
N ALA A 173 1.63 -19.23 -3.54
CA ALA A 173 1.50 -20.15 -4.64
C ALA A 173 2.67 -20.06 -5.61
N SER A 174 2.96 -21.16 -6.28
CA SER A 174 3.92 -21.23 -7.39
C SER A 174 3.19 -21.44 -8.71
N TYR A 175 3.60 -20.67 -9.71
CA TYR A 175 3.10 -20.75 -11.07
C TYR A 175 4.23 -21.02 -12.04
N SER A 176 3.94 -21.69 -13.14
CA SER A 176 4.90 -21.90 -14.23
C SER A 176 5.14 -20.58 -14.99
N VAL A 177 6.41 -20.24 -15.24
CA VAL A 177 6.78 -19.08 -16.08
C VAL A 177 6.27 -19.24 -17.50
N ASN A 178 6.20 -20.49 -18.01
CA ASN A 178 5.93 -20.76 -19.42
C ASN A 178 4.47 -20.57 -19.82
N ASP A 179 3.54 -20.97 -18.93
CA ASP A 179 2.11 -21.02 -19.26
C ASP A 179 1.18 -20.53 -18.14
N GLY A 180 1.73 -20.07 -17.01
CA GLY A 180 0.96 -19.60 -15.88
C GLY A 180 0.20 -20.67 -15.10
N SER A 181 0.43 -21.96 -15.36
CA SER A 181 -0.23 -23.05 -14.63
C SER A 181 0.24 -23.11 -13.18
N VAL A 182 -0.71 -23.41 -12.26
CA VAL A 182 -0.41 -23.57 -10.84
C VAL A 182 0.43 -24.83 -10.64
N GLN A 183 1.57 -24.69 -9.99
CA GLN A 183 2.44 -25.82 -9.63
C GLN A 183 2.11 -26.33 -8.21
N TRP A 184 1.93 -25.43 -7.27
CA TRP A 184 1.50 -25.71 -5.90
C TRP A 184 0.93 -24.47 -5.20
N THR A 185 0.18 -24.68 -4.15
CA THR A 185 -0.33 -23.63 -3.25
C THR A 185 -0.14 -24.06 -1.78
N SER A 186 0.27 -23.11 -0.95
CA SER A 186 0.36 -23.24 0.49
C SER A 186 -0.45 -22.14 1.15
N SER A 187 -1.46 -22.52 1.94
CA SER A 187 -2.31 -21.58 2.66
C SER A 187 -1.84 -21.36 4.07
N HIS A 188 -1.88 -20.12 4.53
CA HIS A 188 -1.60 -19.71 5.88
C HIS A 188 -2.73 -18.84 6.41
N ASP A 189 -3.14 -19.06 7.65
CA ASP A 189 -4.21 -18.28 8.27
C ASP A 189 -3.77 -16.83 8.46
N VAL A 190 -4.59 -15.90 7.99
CA VAL A 190 -4.38 -14.45 8.16
C VAL A 190 -5.32 -13.91 9.25
N PRO A 191 -4.91 -12.91 10.04
CA PRO A 191 -5.78 -12.23 10.98
C PRO A 191 -7.02 -11.65 10.27
N ARG A 192 -8.16 -11.65 10.95
CA ARG A 192 -9.42 -11.11 10.40
C ARG A 192 -9.35 -9.60 10.12
N LEU A 193 -8.43 -8.91 10.77
CA LEU A 193 -8.13 -7.51 10.57
C LEU A 193 -6.63 -7.39 10.34
N SER A 194 -6.22 -6.99 9.15
CA SER A 194 -4.84 -6.69 8.78
C SER A 194 -4.79 -5.37 8.03
N LEU A 195 -3.62 -4.73 8.01
CA LEU A 195 -3.39 -3.59 7.14
C LEU A 195 -3.29 -4.07 5.69
N ARG A 196 -3.73 -3.23 4.75
CA ARG A 196 -3.59 -3.52 3.33
C ARG A 196 -2.10 -3.51 2.95
N GLY A 197 -1.60 -4.65 2.56
CA GLY A 197 -0.22 -4.85 2.15
C GLY A 197 0.24 -6.27 2.43
N THR A 198 1.18 -6.75 1.65
CA THR A 198 1.78 -8.08 1.81
C THR A 198 3.28 -7.99 1.60
N SER A 199 4.04 -8.91 2.21
CA SER A 199 5.47 -9.00 1.93
C SER A 199 5.73 -9.71 0.60
N ALA A 200 6.71 -9.24 -0.16
CA ALA A 200 7.17 -9.95 -1.34
C ALA A 200 7.85 -11.27 -0.95
N PRO A 201 7.61 -12.38 -1.65
CA PRO A 201 8.37 -13.60 -1.48
C PRO A 201 9.85 -13.39 -1.81
N VAL A 202 10.73 -14.04 -1.07
CA VAL A 202 12.18 -14.04 -1.33
C VAL A 202 12.63 -15.46 -1.59
N VAL A 203 13.32 -15.68 -2.70
CA VAL A 203 13.83 -17.02 -3.05
C VAL A 203 15.31 -17.11 -2.74
N ILE A 204 15.70 -18.07 -1.91
CA ILE A 204 17.09 -18.34 -1.52
C ILE A 204 17.37 -19.82 -1.76
N SER A 205 18.32 -20.12 -2.63
CA SER A 205 18.65 -21.50 -2.99
C SER A 205 17.40 -22.29 -3.43
N ASN A 206 16.93 -23.23 -2.61
CA ASN A 206 15.75 -24.07 -2.87
C ASN A 206 14.58 -23.74 -1.92
N ALA A 207 14.62 -22.60 -1.23
CA ALA A 207 13.58 -22.19 -0.30
C ALA A 207 12.95 -20.88 -0.76
N VAL A 208 11.63 -20.76 -0.55
CA VAL A 208 10.87 -19.52 -0.66
C VAL A 208 10.53 -19.04 0.74
N ILE A 209 10.93 -17.82 1.05
CA ILE A 209 10.71 -17.20 2.36
C ILE A 209 9.66 -16.10 2.18
N CYS A 210 8.65 -16.09 3.04
CA CYS A 210 7.59 -15.09 3.02
C CYS A 210 7.17 -14.70 4.44
N GLY A 211 6.95 -13.41 4.67
CA GLY A 211 6.35 -12.89 5.90
C GLY A 211 4.83 -12.90 5.84
N PHE A 212 4.17 -12.99 7.00
CA PHE A 212 2.72 -13.01 7.12
C PHE A 212 2.23 -12.01 8.17
N ASP A 213 0.99 -11.58 8.03
CA ASP A 213 0.39 -10.51 8.85
C ASP A 213 0.21 -10.91 10.33
N ASP A 214 0.31 -12.19 10.67
CA ASP A 214 0.35 -12.70 12.04
C ASP A 214 1.74 -12.59 12.72
N GLY A 215 2.70 -11.93 12.05
CA GLY A 215 4.07 -11.73 12.52
C GLY A 215 4.99 -12.91 12.31
N LYS A 216 4.56 -13.93 11.55
CA LYS A 216 5.39 -15.11 11.25
C LYS A 216 6.14 -14.98 9.94
N ILE A 217 7.26 -15.65 9.86
CA ILE A 217 8.01 -15.88 8.63
C ILE A 217 7.97 -17.38 8.35
N LEU A 218 7.52 -17.74 7.15
CA LEU A 218 7.54 -19.10 6.66
C LEU A 218 8.67 -19.30 5.66
N SER A 219 9.37 -20.41 5.78
CA SER A 219 10.32 -20.90 4.79
C SER A 219 9.78 -22.19 4.21
N LEU A 220 9.40 -22.16 2.96
CA LEU A 220 8.93 -23.32 2.21
C LEU A 220 10.07 -23.83 1.34
N ILE A 221 10.40 -25.10 1.53
CA ILE A 221 11.38 -25.80 0.70
C ILE A 221 10.58 -26.56 -0.36
N HIS A 222 10.72 -26.14 -1.61
CA HIS A 222 10.17 -26.92 -2.70
C HIS A 222 11.19 -27.97 -3.15
N ILE A 223 10.75 -29.16 -3.22
CA ILE A 223 11.54 -30.31 -3.67
C ILE A 223 11.26 -30.54 -5.15
#